data_bb52f483c2fba3af854d62a971cb8c6e
#
_entry.id   bb52f483c2fba3af854d62a971cb8c6e
#
_cell.length_a   1.000
_cell.length_b   1.000
_cell.length_c   1.000
_cell.angle_alpha   90.00
_cell.angle_beta   90.00
_cell.angle_gamma   90.00
#
_symmetry.space_group_name_H-M   'P 1'
#
loop_
_entity.id
_entity.type
_entity.pdbx_description
1 polymer ?
#
loop_
_entity_poly.entity_id
_entity_poly.type
_entity_poly.pdbx_seq_one_letter_code
_entity_poly.pdbx_strand_id
1 'polypeptide(L)'
;MTTLLDLVGQTPLLPLHHVLDLPAGVELYGKAEWYNPGGSVKDRPALWMIRDGERRGLLRPGVRIADATSGNTGIAYATIGAALGYGVTLAMPANASIERRRILRALGAELILTDPAEGMDAAITTIRQLVAEHPDRYFYPDQYSNPANPQAHYETTGPEIWQQTDGRVTHFVAALGTSGTFMGTSRRLREYNPAIRLIAVQPDSPYHALEGVKHMASTRIVPAIYRPEQADAIVEVRSEDAFAMARHLARRAGLLVGISAAANVVAAARVAREVGQGVVVTILCDSANRYLSERFWEEPGFAEGAGI
;
A
#
# COMPACT_ATOMS: atom_id res chain seq x y z
N MET A 1 -13.45 15.80 20.70
CA MET A 1 -13.61 16.13 19.25
C MET A 1 -12.77 15.15 18.47
N THR A 2 -13.35 14.52 17.44
CA THR A 2 -12.61 13.64 16.52
C THR A 2 -11.72 14.49 15.61
N THR A 3 -10.45 14.18 15.53
CA THR A 3 -9.49 14.82 14.62
C THR A 3 -9.33 14.02 13.34
N LEU A 4 -8.69 14.59 12.32
CA LEU A 4 -8.38 13.87 11.07
C LEU A 4 -7.56 12.61 11.35
N LEU A 5 -6.68 12.65 12.35
CA LEU A 5 -5.78 11.54 12.69
C LEU A 5 -6.52 10.35 13.31
N ASP A 6 -7.63 10.60 13.98
CA ASP A 6 -8.48 9.57 14.60
C ASP A 6 -9.24 8.75 13.54
N LEU A 7 -9.26 9.22 12.28
CA LEU A 7 -9.86 8.54 11.14
C LEU A 7 -8.88 7.60 10.43
N VAL A 8 -7.61 7.56 10.82
CA VAL A 8 -6.63 6.63 10.25
C VAL A 8 -6.87 5.24 10.83
N GLY A 9 -7.15 4.31 9.95
CA GLY A 9 -7.51 2.94 10.32
C GLY A 9 -9.03 2.73 10.39
N GLN A 10 -9.45 1.66 11.04
CA GLN A 10 -10.85 1.21 11.17
C GLN A 10 -11.59 1.18 9.82
N THR A 11 -10.87 0.83 8.78
CA THR A 11 -11.39 0.79 7.41
C THR A 11 -12.36 -0.39 7.23
N PRO A 12 -13.35 -0.29 6.33
CA PRO A 12 -14.29 -1.38 6.08
C PRO A 12 -13.62 -2.63 5.50
N LEU A 13 -14.20 -3.78 5.78
CA LEU A 13 -13.91 -5.05 5.11
C LEU A 13 -15.06 -5.36 4.14
N LEU A 14 -14.80 -5.34 2.83
CA LEU A 14 -15.81 -5.48 1.78
C LEU A 14 -15.84 -6.90 1.23
N PRO A 15 -17.02 -7.53 1.10
CA PRO A 15 -17.15 -8.85 0.48
C PRO A 15 -16.91 -8.76 -1.04
N LEU A 16 -16.08 -9.66 -1.57
CA LEU A 16 -15.76 -9.76 -2.99
C LEU A 16 -16.22 -11.07 -3.63
N HIS A 17 -16.63 -12.05 -2.83
CA HIS A 17 -17.01 -13.39 -3.30
C HIS A 17 -18.24 -13.39 -4.21
N HIS A 18 -19.08 -12.37 -4.16
CA HIS A 18 -20.28 -12.26 -5.03
C HIS A 18 -19.97 -11.69 -6.44
N VAL A 19 -18.77 -11.16 -6.69
CA VAL A 19 -18.37 -10.62 -7.99
C VAL A 19 -17.25 -11.41 -8.66
N LEU A 20 -16.82 -12.48 -8.00
CA LEU A 20 -15.78 -13.40 -8.48
C LEU A 20 -16.35 -14.82 -8.48
N ASP A 21 -16.02 -15.61 -9.49
CA ASP A 21 -16.37 -17.02 -9.55
C ASP A 21 -15.47 -17.81 -8.59
N LEU A 22 -16.04 -18.14 -7.41
CA LEU A 22 -15.34 -18.83 -6.32
C LEU A 22 -16.10 -20.10 -5.89
N PRO A 23 -15.41 -21.11 -5.36
CA PRO A 23 -16.05 -22.32 -4.83
C PRO A 23 -17.03 -22.01 -3.69
N ALA A 24 -18.10 -22.79 -3.61
CA ALA A 24 -19.04 -22.72 -2.49
C ALA A 24 -18.30 -22.98 -1.16
N GLY A 25 -18.51 -22.13 -0.16
CA GLY A 25 -17.82 -22.23 1.13
C GLY A 25 -16.55 -21.39 1.26
N VAL A 26 -16.16 -20.67 0.21
CA VAL A 26 -15.07 -19.69 0.27
C VAL A 26 -15.64 -18.29 0.35
N GLU A 27 -15.23 -17.56 1.37
CA GLU A 27 -15.48 -16.13 1.51
C GLU A 27 -14.20 -15.36 1.15
N LEU A 28 -14.31 -14.33 0.30
CA LEU A 28 -13.21 -13.43 -0.02
C LEU A 28 -13.58 -12.01 0.35
N TYR A 29 -12.69 -11.35 1.08
CA TYR A 29 -12.86 -9.98 1.52
C TYR A 29 -11.67 -9.10 1.13
N GLY A 30 -11.96 -7.82 0.83
CA GLY A 30 -10.97 -6.77 0.61
C GLY A 30 -11.07 -5.68 1.67
N LYS A 31 -9.95 -5.38 2.33
CA LYS A 31 -9.86 -4.29 3.30
C LYS A 31 -9.69 -2.96 2.58
N ALA A 32 -10.71 -2.10 2.65
CA ALA A 32 -10.84 -0.89 1.82
C ALA A 32 -10.03 0.29 2.39
N GLU A 33 -8.73 0.30 2.12
CA GLU A 33 -7.79 1.27 2.68
C GLU A 33 -7.91 2.69 2.11
N TRP A 34 -8.70 2.93 1.08
CA TRP A 34 -9.00 4.28 0.61
C TRP A 34 -9.91 5.07 1.56
N TYR A 35 -10.49 4.44 2.57
CA TYR A 35 -11.26 5.11 3.63
C TYR A 35 -10.36 5.86 4.61
N ASN A 36 -9.05 5.63 4.61
CA ASN A 36 -8.13 6.48 5.35
C ASN A 36 -8.16 7.94 4.81
N PRO A 37 -7.89 8.96 5.63
CA PRO A 37 -7.98 10.38 5.26
C PRO A 37 -7.16 10.78 4.03
N GLY A 38 -5.95 10.27 3.91
CA GLY A 38 -5.10 10.46 2.72
C GLY A 38 -5.45 9.52 1.57
N GLY A 39 -6.44 8.63 1.75
CA GLY A 39 -7.02 7.76 0.74
C GLY A 39 -6.18 6.52 0.40
N SER A 40 -5.37 6.01 1.30
CA SER A 40 -4.63 4.77 1.05
C SER A 40 -4.16 4.06 2.32
N VAL A 41 -3.69 2.83 2.13
CA VAL A 41 -3.02 2.02 3.16
C VAL A 41 -1.79 2.72 3.79
N LYS A 42 -1.20 3.68 3.11
CA LYS A 42 0.02 4.37 3.56
C LYS A 42 -0.22 5.37 4.69
N ASP A 43 -1.44 5.76 4.94
CA ASP A 43 -1.78 6.66 6.05
C ASP A 43 -1.41 6.04 7.39
N ARG A 44 -1.61 4.72 7.52
CA ARG A 44 -1.27 3.99 8.75
C ARG A 44 0.22 4.06 9.06
N PRO A 45 1.14 3.58 8.20
CA PRO A 45 2.56 3.67 8.50
C PRO A 45 3.08 5.11 8.54
N ALA A 46 2.53 6.03 7.75
CA ALA A 46 2.94 7.43 7.80
C ALA A 46 2.66 8.05 9.17
N LEU A 47 1.46 7.86 9.72
CA LEU A 47 1.11 8.34 11.07
C LEU A 47 2.04 7.75 12.13
N TRP A 48 2.31 6.45 12.06
CA TRP A 48 3.15 5.77 13.04
C TRP A 48 4.61 6.21 12.97
N MET A 49 5.16 6.38 11.77
CA MET A 49 6.53 6.88 11.57
C MET A 49 6.67 8.35 12.01
N ILE A 50 5.66 9.19 11.77
CA ILE A 50 5.63 10.58 12.26
C ILE A 50 5.61 10.58 13.80
N ARG A 51 4.73 9.81 14.43
CA ARG A 51 4.65 9.70 15.88
C ARG A 51 5.92 9.10 16.50
N ASP A 52 6.58 8.19 15.82
CA ASP A 52 7.88 7.69 16.23
C ASP A 52 8.96 8.79 16.19
N GLY A 53 8.98 9.57 15.12
CA GLY A 53 9.87 10.73 15.00
C GLY A 53 9.67 11.76 16.12
N GLU A 54 8.40 12.04 16.48
CA GLU A 54 8.06 12.93 17.60
C GLU A 54 8.54 12.36 18.94
N ARG A 55 8.24 11.09 19.23
CA ARG A 55 8.66 10.42 20.49
C ARG A 55 10.18 10.39 20.67
N ARG A 56 10.91 10.27 19.58
CA ARG A 56 12.38 10.27 19.57
C ARG A 56 12.99 11.67 19.57
N GLY A 57 12.18 12.73 19.52
CA GLY A 57 12.63 14.12 19.43
C GLY A 57 13.28 14.49 18.08
N LEU A 58 13.17 13.64 17.06
CA LEU A 58 13.70 13.86 15.72
C LEU A 58 12.78 14.78 14.89
N LEU A 59 11.48 14.69 15.13
CA LEU A 59 10.48 15.56 14.54
C LEU A 59 9.90 16.47 15.63
N ARG A 60 10.09 17.77 15.47
CA ARG A 60 9.66 18.81 16.42
C ARG A 60 9.26 20.06 15.65
N PRO A 61 8.58 21.04 16.26
CA PRO A 61 8.24 22.31 15.61
C PRO A 61 9.45 22.91 14.87
N GLY A 62 9.25 23.29 13.62
CA GLY A 62 10.30 23.83 12.75
C GLY A 62 11.09 22.78 11.93
N VAL A 63 11.01 21.50 12.28
CA VAL A 63 11.57 20.39 11.48
C VAL A 63 10.54 19.94 10.45
N ARG A 64 10.98 19.68 9.21
CA ARG A 64 10.15 19.24 8.10
C ARG A 64 10.29 17.74 7.88
N ILE A 65 9.22 17.07 7.50
CA ILE A 65 9.26 15.68 7.04
C ILE A 65 9.86 15.67 5.63
N ALA A 66 10.87 14.85 5.38
CA ALA A 66 11.47 14.71 4.06
C ALA A 66 11.54 13.23 3.66
N ASP A 67 11.03 12.87 2.46
CA ASP A 67 11.11 11.51 1.93
C ASP A 67 11.16 11.50 0.40
N ALA A 68 11.60 10.38 -0.16
CA ALA A 68 11.59 10.11 -1.59
C ALA A 68 10.38 9.24 -1.93
N THR A 69 9.38 9.80 -2.57
CA THR A 69 8.18 9.07 -2.94
C THR A 69 7.34 9.82 -3.97
N SER A 70 6.92 9.13 -5.01
CA SER A 70 6.00 9.64 -6.03
C SER A 70 4.54 9.23 -5.79
N GLY A 71 4.27 8.44 -4.74
CA GLY A 71 2.99 7.78 -4.56
C GLY A 71 2.27 8.12 -3.26
N ASN A 72 1.51 7.13 -2.81
CA ASN A 72 0.60 7.24 -1.66
C ASN A 72 1.29 7.62 -0.34
N THR A 73 2.54 7.22 -0.14
CA THR A 73 3.30 7.58 1.07
C THR A 73 3.50 9.09 1.17
N GLY A 74 3.84 9.75 0.05
CA GLY A 74 3.98 11.20 0.01
C GLY A 74 2.66 11.92 0.33
N ILE A 75 1.55 11.43 -0.21
CA ILE A 75 0.21 12.00 0.07
C ILE A 75 -0.13 11.81 1.55
N ALA A 76 0.17 10.63 2.12
CA ALA A 76 -0.06 10.38 3.53
C ALA A 76 0.77 11.32 4.44
N TYR A 77 2.06 11.51 4.14
CA TYR A 77 2.88 12.50 4.86
C TYR A 77 2.35 13.92 4.72
N ALA A 78 1.96 14.32 3.52
CA ALA A 78 1.43 15.67 3.29
C ALA A 78 0.11 15.90 4.03
N THR A 79 -0.82 14.91 4.01
CA THR A 79 -2.10 14.98 4.71
C THR A 79 -1.91 15.05 6.23
N ILE A 80 -1.11 14.15 6.79
CA ILE A 80 -0.88 14.09 8.24
C ILE A 80 0.00 15.25 8.68
N GLY A 81 1.03 15.61 7.90
CA GLY A 81 1.89 16.76 8.16
C GLY A 81 1.09 18.06 8.24
N ALA A 82 0.19 18.30 7.28
CA ALA A 82 -0.70 19.47 7.30
C ALA A 82 -1.59 19.49 8.54
N ALA A 83 -2.17 18.34 8.93
CA ALA A 83 -3.00 18.24 10.13
C ALA A 83 -2.23 18.48 11.44
N LEU A 84 -0.92 18.18 11.47
CA LEU A 84 -0.05 18.36 12.63
C LEU A 84 0.77 19.67 12.61
N GLY A 85 0.69 20.45 11.53
CA GLY A 85 1.47 21.68 11.36
C GLY A 85 2.91 21.46 10.93
N TYR A 86 3.27 20.29 10.41
CA TYR A 86 4.60 20.02 9.86
C TYR A 86 4.69 20.31 8.37
N GLY A 87 5.74 20.99 7.95
CA GLY A 87 6.08 21.10 6.54
C GLY A 87 6.55 19.74 5.99
N VAL A 88 6.28 19.51 4.71
CA VAL A 88 6.67 18.27 4.01
C VAL A 88 7.47 18.64 2.76
N THR A 89 8.60 17.97 2.54
CA THR A 89 9.46 18.10 1.35
C THR A 89 9.64 16.71 0.73
N LEU A 90 9.28 16.55 -0.54
CA LEU A 90 9.31 15.26 -1.21
C LEU A 90 10.14 15.34 -2.49
N ALA A 91 11.05 14.38 -2.67
CA ALA A 91 11.71 14.18 -3.97
C ALA A 91 10.99 13.08 -4.77
N MET A 92 10.84 13.33 -6.07
CA MET A 92 10.20 12.39 -6.99
C MET A 92 10.64 12.64 -8.43
N PRO A 93 10.62 11.61 -9.30
CA PRO A 93 10.88 11.79 -10.72
C PRO A 93 9.90 12.77 -11.37
N ALA A 94 10.38 13.62 -12.28
CA ALA A 94 9.57 14.66 -12.92
C ALA A 94 8.42 14.12 -13.79
N ASN A 95 8.45 12.83 -14.16
CA ASN A 95 7.38 12.13 -14.86
C ASN A 95 6.32 11.49 -13.94
N ALA A 96 6.41 11.71 -12.61
CA ALA A 96 5.35 11.31 -11.69
C ALA A 96 4.01 11.95 -12.11
N SER A 97 2.89 11.21 -11.87
CA SER A 97 1.57 11.62 -12.39
C SER A 97 1.19 13.04 -11.98
N ILE A 98 0.53 13.73 -12.89
CA ILE A 98 0.14 15.13 -12.69
C ILE A 98 -0.88 15.25 -11.55
N GLU A 99 -1.76 14.27 -11.38
CA GLU A 99 -2.77 14.21 -10.34
C GLU A 99 -2.11 14.22 -8.96
N ARG A 100 -1.11 13.35 -8.75
CA ARG A 100 -0.37 13.25 -7.49
C ARG A 100 0.40 14.52 -7.17
N ARG A 101 1.09 15.09 -8.17
CA ARG A 101 1.79 16.37 -7.98
C ARG A 101 0.83 17.50 -7.60
N ARG A 102 -0.39 17.53 -8.18
CA ARG A 102 -1.43 18.49 -7.82
C ARG A 102 -1.94 18.29 -6.40
N ILE A 103 -2.24 17.04 -6.00
CA ILE A 103 -2.66 16.71 -4.64
C ILE A 103 -1.60 17.15 -3.63
N LEU A 104 -0.34 16.80 -3.85
CA LEU A 104 0.77 17.14 -2.94
C LEU A 104 0.95 18.66 -2.79
N ARG A 105 0.89 19.41 -3.90
CA ARG A 105 0.97 20.88 -3.86
C ARG A 105 -0.23 21.50 -3.15
N ALA A 106 -1.43 20.97 -3.38
CA ALA A 106 -2.65 21.42 -2.68
C ALA A 106 -2.57 21.20 -1.17
N LEU A 107 -1.88 20.14 -0.73
CA LEU A 107 -1.58 19.87 0.68
C LEU A 107 -0.39 20.66 1.23
N GLY A 108 0.23 21.54 0.43
CA GLY A 108 1.34 22.38 0.85
C GLY A 108 2.71 21.69 0.87
N ALA A 109 2.85 20.53 0.25
CA ALA A 109 4.13 19.85 0.13
C ALA A 109 5.07 20.55 -0.87
N GLU A 110 6.33 20.69 -0.51
CA GLU A 110 7.41 21.13 -1.37
C GLU A 110 7.93 19.94 -2.18
N LEU A 111 8.04 20.11 -3.52
CA LEU A 111 8.43 19.04 -4.42
C LEU A 111 9.78 19.32 -5.06
N ILE A 112 10.72 18.40 -4.91
CA ILE A 112 12.00 18.35 -5.61
C ILE A 112 11.83 17.33 -6.75
N LEU A 113 11.83 17.84 -7.99
CA LEU A 113 11.67 16.99 -9.17
C LEU A 113 13.06 16.54 -9.65
N THR A 114 13.27 15.24 -9.74
CA THR A 114 14.52 14.62 -10.20
C THR A 114 14.42 14.14 -11.65
N ASP A 115 15.54 13.81 -12.26
CA ASP A 115 15.58 13.30 -13.63
C ASP A 115 14.78 11.98 -13.74
N PRO A 116 13.79 11.92 -14.63
CA PRO A 116 13.01 10.70 -14.86
C PRO A 116 13.84 9.49 -15.32
N ALA A 117 14.95 9.73 -16.03
CA ALA A 117 15.81 8.66 -16.54
C ALA A 117 16.48 7.87 -15.40
N GLU A 118 16.72 8.51 -14.25
CA GLU A 118 17.31 7.88 -13.08
C GLU A 118 16.26 7.28 -12.12
N GLY A 119 14.98 7.51 -12.37
CA GLY A 119 13.86 6.94 -11.62
C GLY A 119 13.85 7.35 -10.14
N MET A 120 13.37 6.43 -9.29
CA MET A 120 13.29 6.66 -7.83
C MET A 120 14.65 6.68 -7.13
N ASP A 121 15.69 6.10 -7.72
CA ASP A 121 17.02 6.05 -7.11
C ASP A 121 17.62 7.47 -6.99
N ALA A 122 17.41 8.32 -7.98
CA ALA A 122 17.80 9.73 -7.91
C ALA A 122 17.05 10.48 -6.80
N ALA A 123 15.74 10.26 -6.69
CA ALA A 123 14.94 10.89 -5.65
C ALA A 123 15.40 10.46 -4.24
N ILE A 124 15.70 9.19 -4.03
CA ILE A 124 16.22 8.66 -2.76
C ILE A 124 17.58 9.28 -2.42
N THR A 125 18.48 9.36 -3.41
CA THR A 125 19.80 9.96 -3.25
C THR A 125 19.68 11.43 -2.88
N THR A 126 18.83 12.18 -3.59
CA THR A 126 18.57 13.60 -3.34
C THR A 126 18.07 13.83 -1.90
N ILE A 127 17.11 13.06 -1.43
CA ILE A 127 16.59 13.22 -0.06
C ILE A 127 17.64 12.85 1.00
N ARG A 128 18.39 11.77 0.80
CA ARG A 128 19.45 11.37 1.72
C ARG A 128 20.54 12.44 1.84
N GLN A 129 20.93 13.04 0.71
CA GLN A 129 21.89 14.13 0.70
C GLN A 129 21.33 15.36 1.41
N LEU A 130 20.10 15.78 1.10
CA LEU A 130 19.42 16.93 1.72
C LEU A 130 19.34 16.77 3.26
N VAL A 131 18.99 15.59 3.75
CA VAL A 131 18.91 15.31 5.18
C VAL A 131 20.29 15.29 5.83
N ALA A 132 21.29 14.74 5.16
CA ALA A 132 22.67 14.72 5.65
C ALA A 132 23.29 16.12 5.75
N GLU A 133 23.00 16.99 4.81
CA GLU A 133 23.46 18.39 4.79
C GLU A 133 22.72 19.27 5.81
N HIS A 134 21.47 18.93 6.15
CA HIS A 134 20.61 19.76 7.00
C HIS A 134 19.86 18.92 8.05
N PRO A 135 20.57 18.17 8.94
CA PRO A 135 19.93 17.21 9.86
C PRO A 135 19.02 17.89 10.89
N ASP A 136 19.24 19.17 11.20
CA ASP A 136 18.39 19.93 12.12
C ASP A 136 17.08 20.44 11.48
N ARG A 137 16.99 20.40 10.16
CA ARG A 137 15.85 20.93 9.38
C ARG A 137 14.92 19.85 8.90
N TYR A 138 15.41 18.63 8.73
CA TYR A 138 14.64 17.55 8.11
C TYR A 138 14.65 16.29 8.96
N PHE A 139 13.48 15.68 9.07
CA PHE A 139 13.26 14.34 9.57
C PHE A 139 12.99 13.40 8.41
N TYR A 140 13.79 12.34 8.26
CA TYR A 140 13.63 11.30 7.26
C TYR A 140 12.97 10.07 7.89
N PRO A 141 11.68 9.79 7.60
CA PRO A 141 10.98 8.63 8.17
C PRO A 141 11.54 7.30 7.74
N ASP A 142 12.13 7.20 6.55
CA ASP A 142 12.68 5.96 5.94
C ASP A 142 11.71 4.77 5.98
N GLN A 143 10.69 4.83 5.14
CA GLN A 143 9.63 3.83 5.08
C GLN A 143 10.12 2.40 4.81
N TYR A 144 11.35 2.23 4.28
CA TYR A 144 11.93 0.93 3.95
C TYR A 144 12.66 0.27 5.11
N SER A 145 13.07 1.04 6.11
CA SER A 145 13.88 0.56 7.24
C SER A 145 13.23 0.81 8.59
N ASN A 146 12.26 1.73 8.68
CA ASN A 146 11.66 2.13 9.94
C ASN A 146 10.72 1.04 10.50
N PRO A 147 11.00 0.50 11.71
CA PRO A 147 10.16 -0.53 12.33
C PRO A 147 8.74 -0.04 12.66
N ALA A 148 8.51 1.28 12.76
CA ALA A 148 7.18 1.84 12.97
C ALA A 148 6.24 1.55 11.78
N ASN A 149 6.78 1.32 10.57
CA ASN A 149 5.98 0.95 9.41
C ASN A 149 5.24 -0.39 9.62
N PRO A 150 5.90 -1.55 9.79
CA PRO A 150 5.18 -2.79 10.08
C PRO A 150 4.44 -2.73 11.41
N GLN A 151 4.92 -1.99 12.41
CA GLN A 151 4.24 -1.86 13.69
C GLN A 151 2.85 -1.22 13.55
N ALA A 152 2.66 -0.26 12.66
CA ALA A 152 1.35 0.32 12.36
C ALA A 152 0.32 -0.75 11.97
N HIS A 153 0.72 -1.67 11.09
CA HIS A 153 -0.16 -2.74 10.62
C HIS A 153 -0.36 -3.86 11.65
N TYR A 154 0.67 -4.11 12.46
CA TYR A 154 0.59 -5.04 13.59
C TYR A 154 -0.43 -4.59 14.63
N GLU A 155 -0.48 -3.30 14.95
CA GLU A 155 -1.37 -2.73 15.96
C GLU A 155 -2.76 -2.37 15.43
N THR A 156 -2.92 -2.22 14.12
CA THR A 156 -4.19 -1.75 13.56
C THR A 156 -4.78 -2.73 12.54
N THR A 157 -4.15 -2.95 11.39
CA THR A 157 -4.69 -3.74 10.28
C THR A 157 -4.94 -5.20 10.68
N GLY A 158 -3.99 -5.83 11.37
CA GLY A 158 -4.13 -7.21 11.84
C GLY A 158 -5.30 -7.40 12.81
N PRO A 159 -5.39 -6.63 13.90
CA PRO A 159 -6.53 -6.68 14.82
C PRO A 159 -7.89 -6.38 14.16
N GLU A 160 -7.93 -5.39 13.26
CA GLU A 160 -9.16 -5.05 12.55
C GLU A 160 -9.64 -6.22 11.66
N ILE A 161 -8.74 -6.86 10.90
CA ILE A 161 -9.08 -8.04 10.09
C ILE A 161 -9.58 -9.17 10.97
N TRP A 162 -8.90 -9.46 12.07
CA TRP A 162 -9.31 -10.50 13.01
C TRP A 162 -10.71 -10.25 13.55
N GLN A 163 -10.97 -9.04 14.03
CA GLN A 163 -12.25 -8.63 14.57
C GLN A 163 -13.37 -8.66 13.51
N GLN A 164 -13.11 -8.10 12.32
CA GLN A 164 -14.11 -7.99 11.25
C GLN A 164 -14.47 -9.33 10.61
N THR A 165 -13.64 -10.34 10.79
CA THR A 165 -13.92 -11.74 10.36
C THR A 165 -14.39 -12.63 11.51
N ASP A 166 -14.61 -12.09 12.69
CA ASP A 166 -14.93 -12.87 13.91
C ASP A 166 -13.92 -14.00 14.16
N GLY A 167 -12.62 -13.74 13.89
CA GLY A 167 -11.56 -14.72 14.02
C GLY A 167 -11.56 -15.83 12.98
N ARG A 168 -12.40 -15.78 11.95
CA ARG A 168 -12.57 -16.83 10.92
C ARG A 168 -11.55 -16.73 9.77
N VAL A 169 -10.73 -15.69 9.70
CA VAL A 169 -9.71 -15.55 8.64
C VAL A 169 -8.80 -16.77 8.62
N THR A 170 -8.65 -17.39 7.45
CA THR A 170 -7.80 -18.56 7.21
C THR A 170 -6.59 -18.23 6.33
N HIS A 171 -6.72 -17.22 5.45
CA HIS A 171 -5.68 -16.81 4.51
C HIS A 171 -5.60 -15.31 4.46
N PHE A 172 -4.39 -14.78 4.54
CA PHE A 172 -4.10 -13.36 4.33
C PHE A 172 -3.19 -13.19 3.11
N VAL A 173 -3.61 -12.34 2.18
CA VAL A 173 -2.95 -12.13 0.89
C VAL A 173 -2.63 -10.65 0.74
N ALA A 174 -1.34 -10.27 0.60
CA ALA A 174 -0.99 -8.86 0.40
C ALA A 174 0.32 -8.66 -0.38
N ALA A 175 0.35 -7.61 -1.19
CA ALA A 175 1.49 -7.25 -2.03
C ALA A 175 2.66 -6.65 -1.23
N LEU A 176 3.84 -6.91 -1.75
CA LEU A 176 5.11 -6.43 -1.22
C LEU A 176 5.55 -5.13 -1.93
N GLY A 177 5.40 -3.99 -1.27
CA GLY A 177 6.02 -2.72 -1.64
C GLY A 177 7.17 -2.42 -0.69
N THR A 178 6.93 -1.66 0.38
CA THR A 178 7.84 -1.58 1.52
C THR A 178 7.85 -2.85 2.36
N SER A 179 6.93 -3.75 2.11
CA SER A 179 6.57 -4.94 2.87
C SER A 179 5.86 -4.71 4.22
N GLY A 180 5.81 -3.50 4.72
CA GLY A 180 5.28 -3.19 6.07
C GLY A 180 3.87 -3.72 6.31
N THR A 181 2.96 -3.57 5.33
CA THR A 181 1.58 -4.07 5.42
C THR A 181 1.57 -5.59 5.61
N PHE A 182 2.30 -6.33 4.77
CA PHE A 182 2.38 -7.78 4.88
C PHE A 182 3.06 -8.19 6.19
N MET A 183 4.24 -7.64 6.51
CA MET A 183 5.00 -8.01 7.70
C MET A 183 4.23 -7.77 9.00
N GLY A 184 3.64 -6.60 9.17
CA GLY A 184 2.93 -6.24 10.39
C GLY A 184 1.64 -7.04 10.58
N THR A 185 0.80 -7.07 9.53
CA THR A 185 -0.49 -7.79 9.57
C THR A 185 -0.28 -9.29 9.77
N SER A 186 0.63 -9.89 8.99
CA SER A 186 0.91 -11.33 9.06
C SER A 186 1.42 -11.76 10.43
N ARG A 187 2.34 -10.98 11.03
CA ARG A 187 2.83 -11.27 12.38
C ARG A 187 1.68 -11.30 13.40
N ARG A 188 0.82 -10.30 13.39
CA ARG A 188 -0.32 -10.22 14.30
C ARG A 188 -1.34 -11.34 14.07
N LEU A 189 -1.69 -11.63 12.83
CA LEU A 189 -2.63 -12.70 12.52
C LEU A 189 -2.08 -14.07 12.92
N ARG A 190 -0.78 -14.32 12.71
CA ARG A 190 -0.11 -15.57 13.12
C ARG A 190 -0.08 -15.76 14.64
N GLU A 191 0.02 -14.67 15.40
CA GLU A 191 -0.07 -14.72 16.86
C GLU A 191 -1.50 -15.05 17.34
N TYR A 192 -2.52 -14.56 16.63
CA TYR A 192 -3.92 -14.91 16.95
C TYR A 192 -4.26 -16.37 16.59
N ASN A 193 -3.79 -16.83 15.44
CA ASN A 193 -4.00 -18.20 15.00
C ASN A 193 -2.82 -18.66 14.12
N PRO A 194 -1.96 -19.56 14.63
CA PRO A 194 -0.80 -20.08 13.89
C PRO A 194 -1.14 -20.83 12.60
N ALA A 195 -2.39 -21.29 12.42
CA ALA A 195 -2.84 -21.99 11.22
C ALA A 195 -3.15 -21.06 10.04
N ILE A 196 -3.21 -19.73 10.24
CA ILE A 196 -3.48 -18.77 9.16
C ILE A 196 -2.33 -18.83 8.14
N ARG A 197 -2.71 -19.04 6.87
CA ARG A 197 -1.76 -19.02 5.75
C ARG A 197 -1.50 -17.58 5.29
N LEU A 198 -0.22 -17.26 5.14
CA LEU A 198 0.27 -15.91 4.84
C LEU A 198 0.90 -15.90 3.44
N ILE A 199 0.21 -15.27 2.50
CA ILE A 199 0.58 -15.29 1.09
C ILE A 199 1.04 -13.88 0.66
N ALA A 200 2.30 -13.77 0.29
CA ALA A 200 2.84 -12.55 -0.28
C ALA A 200 2.53 -12.46 -1.77
N VAL A 201 2.34 -11.24 -2.28
CA VAL A 201 2.12 -10.99 -3.71
C VAL A 201 3.25 -10.12 -4.24
N GLN A 202 3.80 -10.50 -5.39
CA GLN A 202 4.77 -9.70 -6.13
C GLN A 202 4.47 -9.73 -7.63
N PRO A 203 5.06 -8.82 -8.42
CA PRO A 203 5.02 -8.93 -9.88
C PRO A 203 5.70 -10.20 -10.36
N ASP A 204 5.28 -10.71 -11.53
CA ASP A 204 5.92 -11.85 -12.20
C ASP A 204 7.25 -11.51 -12.88
N SER A 205 7.55 -10.22 -13.01
CA SER A 205 8.71 -9.71 -13.76
C SER A 205 9.28 -8.44 -13.11
N PRO A 206 10.58 -8.18 -13.23
CA PRO A 206 11.15 -6.88 -12.87
C PRO A 206 10.63 -5.72 -13.72
N TYR A 207 10.14 -6.00 -14.94
CA TYR A 207 9.58 -5.01 -15.87
C TYR A 207 8.05 -5.04 -15.79
N HIS A 208 7.50 -4.51 -14.70
CA HIS A 208 6.07 -4.51 -14.42
C HIS A 208 5.51 -3.09 -14.28
N ALA A 209 4.20 -2.96 -14.46
CA ALA A 209 3.46 -1.73 -14.23
C ALA A 209 2.60 -1.76 -12.94
N LEU A 210 2.86 -2.69 -12.02
CA LEU A 210 2.18 -2.77 -10.73
C LEU A 210 2.76 -1.72 -9.79
N GLU A 211 2.24 -0.52 -9.85
CA GLU A 211 2.75 0.60 -9.09
C GLU A 211 2.62 0.39 -7.58
N GLY A 212 3.69 0.74 -6.85
CA GLY A 212 3.76 0.56 -5.39
C GLY A 212 4.10 -0.86 -4.94
N VAL A 213 4.26 -1.80 -5.87
CA VAL A 213 4.68 -3.19 -5.62
C VAL A 213 6.12 -3.38 -6.09
N LYS A 214 6.86 -4.29 -5.49
CA LYS A 214 8.25 -4.61 -5.82
C LYS A 214 8.39 -6.08 -6.19
N HIS A 215 9.18 -6.34 -7.23
CA HIS A 215 9.73 -7.65 -7.51
C HIS A 215 10.97 -7.85 -6.63
N MET A 216 10.83 -8.59 -5.52
CA MET A 216 11.83 -8.62 -4.44
C MET A 216 13.17 -9.20 -4.87
N ALA A 217 13.19 -10.12 -5.83
CA ALA A 217 14.42 -10.73 -6.32
C ALA A 217 15.28 -9.78 -7.17
N SER A 218 14.70 -8.75 -7.80
CA SER A 218 15.41 -7.83 -8.70
C SER A 218 15.52 -6.40 -8.19
N THR A 219 14.83 -6.06 -7.09
CA THR A 219 14.91 -4.71 -6.55
C THR A 219 16.31 -4.38 -6.02
N ARG A 220 16.85 -3.21 -6.37
CA ARG A 220 18.13 -2.74 -5.83
C ARG A 220 18.04 -2.42 -4.33
N ILE A 221 16.88 -1.94 -3.89
CA ILE A 221 16.64 -1.58 -2.49
C ILE A 221 15.63 -2.57 -1.91
N VAL A 222 16.14 -3.64 -1.32
CA VAL A 222 15.34 -4.57 -0.51
C VAL A 222 15.01 -3.87 0.80
N PRO A 223 13.72 -3.79 1.20
CA PRO A 223 13.37 -3.17 2.47
C PRO A 223 14.02 -3.91 3.66
N ALA A 224 14.68 -3.16 4.55
CA ALA A 224 15.32 -3.76 5.74
C ALA A 224 14.31 -4.39 6.71
N ILE A 225 13.04 -4.01 6.62
CA ILE A 225 11.95 -4.60 7.39
C ILE A 225 11.38 -5.88 6.79
N TYR A 226 11.78 -6.26 5.56
CA TYR A 226 11.30 -7.47 4.90
C TYR A 226 11.92 -8.74 5.49
N ARG A 227 11.08 -9.74 5.73
CA ARG A 227 11.44 -11.07 6.23
C ARG A 227 10.75 -12.11 5.36
N PRO A 228 11.44 -12.66 4.33
CA PRO A 228 10.84 -13.59 3.38
C PRO A 228 10.28 -14.85 4.04
N GLU A 229 10.91 -15.32 5.12
CA GLU A 229 10.49 -16.49 5.88
C GLU A 229 9.12 -16.36 6.57
N GLN A 230 8.55 -15.15 6.61
CA GLN A 230 7.23 -14.93 7.17
C GLN A 230 6.10 -15.34 6.22
N ALA A 231 6.37 -15.40 4.92
CA ALA A 231 5.41 -15.83 3.92
C ALA A 231 5.42 -17.36 3.77
N ASP A 232 4.24 -17.98 3.80
CA ASP A 232 4.08 -19.41 3.51
C ASP A 232 4.13 -19.70 2.00
N ALA A 233 3.77 -18.70 1.18
CA ALA A 233 3.83 -18.75 -0.27
C ALA A 233 3.95 -17.35 -0.87
N ILE A 234 4.43 -17.31 -2.10
CA ILE A 234 4.47 -16.10 -2.93
C ILE A 234 3.66 -16.36 -4.19
N VAL A 235 2.72 -15.46 -4.49
CA VAL A 235 1.94 -15.47 -5.73
C VAL A 235 2.43 -14.36 -6.63
N GLU A 236 2.82 -14.70 -7.84
CA GLU A 236 3.23 -13.75 -8.86
C GLU A 236 2.04 -13.32 -9.70
N VAL A 237 1.95 -12.01 -9.99
CA VAL A 237 0.84 -11.42 -10.72
C VAL A 237 1.38 -10.60 -11.89
N ARG A 238 0.82 -10.84 -13.08
CA ARG A 238 1.10 -10.06 -14.29
C ARG A 238 0.38 -8.71 -14.23
N SER A 239 0.99 -7.70 -14.83
CA SER A 239 0.37 -6.37 -14.93
C SER A 239 -0.97 -6.40 -15.65
N GLU A 240 -1.07 -7.17 -16.73
CA GLU A 240 -2.30 -7.31 -17.56
C GLU A 240 -3.45 -7.93 -16.73
N ASP A 241 -3.16 -8.92 -15.90
CA ASP A 241 -4.15 -9.56 -15.02
C ASP A 241 -4.69 -8.55 -14.00
N ALA A 242 -3.81 -7.72 -13.44
CA ALA A 242 -4.21 -6.66 -12.51
C ALA A 242 -5.05 -5.58 -13.20
N PHE A 243 -4.69 -5.16 -14.41
CA PHE A 243 -5.48 -4.19 -15.19
C PHE A 243 -6.87 -4.72 -15.53
N ALA A 244 -6.94 -5.97 -15.93
CA ALA A 244 -8.18 -6.66 -16.20
C ALA A 244 -9.07 -6.75 -14.95
N MET A 245 -8.50 -7.13 -13.83
CA MET A 245 -9.22 -7.19 -12.54
C MET A 245 -9.71 -5.81 -12.09
N ALA A 246 -8.91 -4.74 -12.26
CA ALA A 246 -9.34 -3.37 -11.95
C ALA A 246 -10.60 -2.99 -12.74
N ARG A 247 -10.63 -3.26 -14.05
CA ARG A 247 -11.80 -3.02 -14.89
C ARG A 247 -13.00 -3.91 -14.51
N HIS A 248 -12.76 -5.17 -14.18
CA HIS A 248 -13.79 -6.10 -13.71
C HIS A 248 -14.47 -5.60 -12.44
N LEU A 249 -13.69 -5.25 -11.42
CA LEU A 249 -14.21 -4.74 -10.15
C LEU A 249 -14.98 -3.43 -10.33
N ALA A 250 -14.48 -2.52 -11.17
CA ALA A 250 -15.17 -1.28 -11.48
C ALA A 250 -16.55 -1.53 -12.11
N ARG A 251 -16.63 -2.43 -13.09
CA ARG A 251 -17.87 -2.67 -13.88
C ARG A 251 -18.85 -3.59 -13.16
N ARG A 252 -18.38 -4.57 -12.38
CA ARG A 252 -19.24 -5.58 -11.74
C ARG A 252 -19.58 -5.28 -10.28
N ALA A 253 -18.71 -4.54 -9.59
CA ALA A 253 -18.88 -4.22 -8.17
C ALA A 253 -18.98 -2.72 -7.89
N GLY A 254 -18.78 -1.83 -8.88
CA GLY A 254 -18.66 -0.40 -8.66
C GLY A 254 -17.42 0.00 -7.85
N LEU A 255 -16.44 -0.91 -7.75
CA LEU A 255 -15.23 -0.71 -6.96
C LEU A 255 -14.10 -0.17 -7.85
N LEU A 256 -13.88 1.13 -7.81
CA LEU A 256 -12.77 1.81 -8.48
C LEU A 256 -11.50 1.66 -7.63
N VAL A 257 -10.80 0.54 -7.78
CA VAL A 257 -9.57 0.23 -7.02
C VAL A 257 -8.31 0.56 -7.82
N GLY A 258 -7.21 0.89 -7.13
CA GLY A 258 -5.90 1.08 -7.74
C GLY A 258 -5.26 -0.22 -8.23
N ILE A 259 -4.19 -0.10 -9.01
CA ILE A 259 -3.53 -1.23 -9.69
C ILE A 259 -3.01 -2.28 -8.70
N SER A 260 -2.37 -1.85 -7.61
CA SER A 260 -1.86 -2.77 -6.58
C SER A 260 -2.98 -3.49 -5.81
N ALA A 261 -4.13 -2.83 -5.64
CA ALA A 261 -5.32 -3.45 -5.04
C ALA A 261 -5.88 -4.52 -5.97
N ALA A 262 -5.96 -4.25 -7.26
CA ALA A 262 -6.39 -5.22 -8.26
C ALA A 262 -5.44 -6.44 -8.34
N ALA A 263 -4.12 -6.23 -8.27
CA ALA A 263 -3.14 -7.31 -8.19
C ALA A 263 -3.36 -8.19 -6.95
N ASN A 264 -3.63 -7.57 -5.81
CA ASN A 264 -3.99 -8.28 -4.59
C ASN A 264 -5.24 -9.15 -4.78
N VAL A 265 -6.28 -8.64 -5.45
CA VAL A 265 -7.52 -9.39 -5.70
C VAL A 265 -7.27 -10.54 -6.68
N VAL A 266 -6.44 -10.37 -7.71
CA VAL A 266 -6.04 -11.47 -8.61
C VAL A 266 -5.41 -12.62 -7.81
N ALA A 267 -4.43 -12.31 -6.98
CA ALA A 267 -3.74 -13.31 -6.16
C ALA A 267 -4.70 -13.96 -5.15
N ALA A 268 -5.52 -13.16 -4.47
CA ALA A 268 -6.49 -13.65 -3.50
C ALA A 268 -7.55 -14.54 -4.14
N ALA A 269 -8.01 -14.23 -5.36
CA ALA A 269 -8.95 -15.06 -6.10
C ALA A 269 -8.33 -16.41 -6.53
N ARG A 270 -7.05 -16.43 -6.92
CA ARG A 270 -6.32 -17.68 -7.20
C ARG A 270 -6.24 -18.55 -5.94
N VAL A 271 -5.81 -17.99 -4.82
CA VAL A 271 -5.78 -18.67 -3.52
C VAL A 271 -7.17 -19.18 -3.14
N ALA A 272 -8.21 -18.37 -3.28
CA ALA A 272 -9.58 -18.72 -2.92
C ALA A 272 -10.11 -19.93 -3.72
N ARG A 273 -9.74 -20.05 -5.01
CA ARG A 273 -10.11 -21.23 -5.84
C ARG A 273 -9.43 -22.52 -5.41
N GLU A 274 -8.25 -22.45 -4.83
CA GLU A 274 -7.47 -23.61 -4.40
C GLU A 274 -7.86 -24.10 -3.00
N VAL A 275 -8.40 -23.20 -2.16
CA VAL A 275 -8.65 -23.50 -0.72
C VAL A 275 -9.87 -24.40 -0.49
N GLY A 276 -10.86 -24.39 -1.38
CA GLY A 276 -12.09 -25.16 -1.26
C GLY A 276 -13.06 -24.71 -0.17
N GLN A 277 -12.56 -24.32 1.03
CA GLN A 277 -13.34 -23.76 2.13
C GLN A 277 -12.46 -22.84 2.99
N GLY A 278 -12.93 -21.64 3.31
CA GLY A 278 -12.21 -20.72 4.19
C GLY A 278 -12.56 -19.25 3.96
N VAL A 279 -11.91 -18.42 4.75
CA VAL A 279 -12.04 -16.96 4.69
C VAL A 279 -10.69 -16.36 4.24
N VAL A 280 -10.67 -15.84 3.03
CA VAL A 280 -9.50 -15.17 2.43
C VAL A 280 -9.67 -13.67 2.59
N VAL A 281 -8.64 -12.98 3.08
CA VAL A 281 -8.63 -11.53 3.22
C VAL A 281 -7.47 -10.94 2.45
N THR A 282 -7.75 -9.87 1.69
CA THR A 282 -6.73 -9.10 0.99
C THR A 282 -6.86 -7.60 1.26
N ILE A 283 -5.89 -6.82 0.76
CA ILE A 283 -5.83 -5.36 0.95
C ILE A 283 -6.19 -4.65 -0.36
N LEU A 284 -7.20 -3.80 -0.30
CA LEU A 284 -7.52 -2.84 -1.34
C LEU A 284 -6.79 -1.53 -1.02
N CYS A 285 -5.57 -1.40 -1.53
CA CYS A 285 -4.57 -0.42 -1.07
C CYS A 285 -5.02 1.03 -1.19
N ASP A 286 -5.70 1.37 -2.28
CA ASP A 286 -6.21 2.71 -2.61
C ASP A 286 -7.31 2.64 -3.68
N SER A 287 -7.88 3.81 -4.03
CA SER A 287 -8.84 3.93 -5.12
C SER A 287 -8.16 4.27 -6.45
N ALA A 288 -8.87 4.00 -7.57
CA ALA A 288 -8.42 4.32 -8.92
C ALA A 288 -8.36 5.82 -9.24
N ASN A 289 -8.89 6.69 -8.39
CA ASN A 289 -8.96 8.14 -8.66
C ASN A 289 -7.59 8.80 -8.93
N ARG A 290 -6.51 8.11 -8.61
CA ARG A 290 -5.12 8.57 -8.83
C ARG A 290 -4.51 8.02 -10.11
N TYR A 291 -5.26 7.21 -10.86
CA TYR A 291 -4.80 6.42 -12.00
C TYR A 291 -5.77 6.52 -13.19
N LEU A 292 -6.74 7.45 -13.18
CA LEU A 292 -7.76 7.54 -14.22
C LEU A 292 -7.20 8.00 -15.57
N SER A 293 -6.02 8.63 -15.58
CA SER A 293 -5.29 8.97 -16.80
C SER A 293 -4.49 7.80 -17.40
N GLU A 294 -4.45 6.65 -16.72
CA GLU A 294 -3.72 5.48 -17.19
C GLU A 294 -4.46 4.79 -18.35
N ARG A 295 -3.73 4.46 -19.43
CA ARG A 295 -4.30 3.93 -20.70
C ARG A 295 -5.08 2.63 -20.54
N PHE A 296 -4.76 1.80 -19.56
CA PHE A 296 -5.43 0.52 -19.38
C PHE A 296 -6.93 0.65 -19.11
N TRP A 297 -7.43 1.82 -18.71
CA TRP A 297 -8.86 2.08 -18.57
C TRP A 297 -9.59 2.18 -19.92
N GLU A 298 -8.87 2.56 -20.98
CA GLU A 298 -9.42 2.79 -22.34
C GLU A 298 -9.35 1.52 -23.20
N GLU A 299 -8.60 0.49 -22.80
CA GLU A 299 -8.50 -0.75 -23.55
C GLU A 299 -9.87 -1.45 -23.64
N PRO A 300 -10.23 -2.01 -24.83
CA PRO A 300 -11.49 -2.72 -24.99
C PRO A 300 -11.59 -3.85 -23.96
N GLY A 301 -12.77 -3.93 -23.34
CA GLY A 301 -13.02 -4.80 -22.21
C GLY A 301 -12.68 -6.25 -22.51
N PHE A 302 -12.34 -6.95 -21.45
CA PHE A 302 -12.25 -8.40 -21.36
C PHE A 302 -13.34 -9.06 -22.23
N ALA A 303 -12.94 -9.89 -23.18
CA ALA A 303 -13.87 -10.81 -23.81
C ALA A 303 -14.45 -11.68 -22.68
N GLU A 304 -15.77 -11.73 -22.57
CA GLU A 304 -16.46 -12.66 -21.68
C GLU A 304 -15.97 -14.07 -22.01
N GLY A 305 -15.16 -14.66 -21.14
CA GLY A 305 -14.67 -16.04 -21.34
C GLY A 305 -13.21 -16.32 -21.03
N ALA A 306 -12.35 -15.34 -20.78
CA ALA A 306 -11.04 -15.62 -20.23
C ALA A 306 -11.20 -15.87 -18.71
N GLY A 307 -11.10 -17.12 -18.28
CA GLY A 307 -11.22 -17.51 -16.88
C GLY A 307 -10.18 -16.79 -16.03
N ILE A 308 -10.62 -15.79 -15.27
CA ILE A 308 -9.91 -15.17 -14.14
C ILE A 308 -10.30 -15.92 -12.88
#